data_23090776fef4f6d5a536aa8a6fbc1130
#
_entry.id   23090776fef4f6d5a536aa8a6fbc1130
#
_cell.length_a   1.000
_cell.length_b   1.000
_cell.length_c   1.000
_cell.angle_alpha   90.00
_cell.angle_beta   90.00
_cell.angle_gamma   90.00
#
_symmetry.space_group_name_H-M   'P 1'
#
loop_
_entity.id
_entity.type
_entity.pdbx_description
1 polymer ?
#
loop_
_entity_poly.entity_id
_entity_poly.type
_entity_poly.pdbx_seq_one_letter_code
_entity_poly.pdbx_strand_id
1 'polypeptide(L)'
;ELTRRAWEKGVQVMNEGPGHVPMHMIEENMAKQLEWCGEAPFYTLGPLTTDIAPGYDHITSGIGAAMIGWYGCAMLCYVTPKEHLGLPNRDDVKEGVITYKIAAHAADLAKGHPGAQYRDNALSKARFEFRWEDQFNLGLDPVTARSYHDETLPQEGAKTAHFCSMCGPHFCSMKITEDVRKYAAEQALSEEEALAKGMAEKSKEFVEKGAEVYQQV
;
A
#
# COMPACT_ATOMS: atom_id res chain seq x y z
N GLU A 1 -11.87 -13.20 -33.14
CA GLU A 1 -12.58 -12.94 -34.39
C GLU A 1 -13.08 -11.51 -34.50
N LEU A 2 -13.87 -10.98 -33.53
CA LEU A 2 -14.42 -9.61 -33.57
C LEU A 2 -13.31 -8.55 -33.63
N THR A 3 -12.23 -8.73 -32.87
CA THR A 3 -11.04 -7.86 -32.88
C THR A 3 -10.48 -7.72 -34.30
N ARG A 4 -10.27 -8.84 -35.00
CA ARG A 4 -9.75 -8.85 -36.37
C ARG A 4 -10.69 -8.17 -37.36
N ARG A 5 -12.00 -8.42 -37.26
CA ARG A 5 -13.02 -7.76 -38.10
C ARG A 5 -13.04 -6.25 -37.93
N ALA A 6 -12.86 -5.77 -36.68
CA ALA A 6 -12.77 -4.33 -36.43
C ALA A 6 -11.50 -3.73 -37.05
N TRP A 7 -10.36 -4.39 -36.88
CA TRP A 7 -9.09 -3.95 -37.48
C TRP A 7 -9.13 -3.90 -39.01
N GLU A 8 -9.77 -4.88 -39.65
CA GLU A 8 -10.00 -4.87 -41.13
C GLU A 8 -10.80 -3.65 -41.61
N LYS A 9 -11.55 -3.03 -40.70
CA LYS A 9 -12.31 -1.78 -40.95
C LYS A 9 -11.59 -0.53 -40.47
N GLY A 10 -10.33 -0.64 -40.02
CA GLY A 10 -9.56 0.47 -39.47
C GLY A 10 -10.06 0.99 -38.14
N VAL A 11 -10.80 0.18 -37.38
CA VAL A 11 -11.33 0.52 -36.07
C VAL A 11 -10.37 0.05 -34.97
N GLN A 12 -10.02 0.95 -34.05
CA GLN A 12 -9.28 0.58 -32.84
C GLN A 12 -10.16 -0.27 -31.93
N VAL A 13 -9.53 -1.25 -31.27
CA VAL A 13 -10.24 -2.21 -30.40
C VAL A 13 -9.58 -2.25 -29.03
N MET A 14 -10.41 -2.24 -28.01
CA MET A 14 -10.07 -2.63 -26.64
C MET A 14 -10.98 -3.82 -26.28
N ASN A 15 -10.38 -4.87 -25.76
CA ASN A 15 -11.14 -6.05 -25.31
C ASN A 15 -11.52 -5.89 -23.85
N GLU A 16 -12.75 -6.26 -23.52
CA GLU A 16 -13.18 -6.37 -22.13
C GLU A 16 -13.07 -7.82 -21.65
N GLY A 17 -12.66 -8.01 -20.42
CA GLY A 17 -12.52 -9.31 -19.79
C GLY A 17 -13.59 -9.61 -18.75
N PRO A 18 -13.63 -10.85 -18.22
CA PRO A 18 -14.55 -11.24 -17.17
C PRO A 18 -14.23 -10.50 -15.85
N GLY A 19 -15.29 -10.07 -15.15
CA GLY A 19 -15.19 -9.36 -13.87
C GLY A 19 -14.96 -10.26 -12.65
N HIS A 20 -15.18 -11.57 -12.79
CA HIS A 20 -15.04 -12.56 -11.72
C HIS A 20 -14.11 -13.68 -12.20
N VAL A 21 -12.87 -13.69 -11.70
CA VAL A 21 -11.87 -14.71 -12.04
C VAL A 21 -11.15 -15.15 -10.77
N PRO A 22 -11.23 -16.42 -10.41
CA PRO A 22 -10.46 -16.95 -9.28
C PRO A 22 -8.98 -16.65 -9.43
N MET A 23 -8.32 -16.33 -8.32
CA MET A 23 -6.95 -15.80 -8.31
C MET A 23 -5.96 -16.64 -9.12
N HIS A 24 -6.05 -17.97 -9.05
CA HIS A 24 -5.17 -18.89 -9.76
C HIS A 24 -5.39 -18.96 -11.29
N MET A 25 -6.48 -18.38 -11.79
CA MET A 25 -6.81 -18.37 -13.22
C MET A 25 -6.52 -17.01 -13.90
N ILE A 26 -6.08 -16.01 -13.17
CA ILE A 26 -5.89 -14.65 -13.69
C ILE A 26 -4.75 -14.61 -14.72
N GLU A 27 -3.64 -15.28 -14.46
CA GLU A 27 -2.51 -15.35 -15.39
C GLU A 27 -2.92 -16.02 -16.70
N GLU A 28 -3.58 -17.16 -16.64
CA GLU A 28 -4.12 -17.86 -17.82
C GLU A 28 -5.10 -16.99 -18.61
N ASN A 29 -5.98 -16.26 -17.91
CA ASN A 29 -6.93 -15.36 -18.56
C ASN A 29 -6.22 -14.25 -19.34
N MET A 30 -5.18 -13.63 -18.76
CA MET A 30 -4.40 -12.62 -19.43
C MET A 30 -3.62 -13.18 -20.63
N ALA A 31 -2.96 -14.32 -20.45
CA ALA A 31 -2.19 -14.98 -21.51
C ALA A 31 -3.06 -15.32 -22.72
N LYS A 32 -4.24 -15.87 -22.51
CA LYS A 32 -5.23 -16.17 -23.58
C LYS A 32 -5.68 -14.91 -24.30
N GLN A 33 -5.91 -13.80 -23.59
CA GLN A 33 -6.31 -12.56 -24.24
C GLN A 33 -5.19 -12.02 -25.15
N LEU A 34 -3.96 -12.00 -24.67
CA LEU A 34 -2.80 -11.57 -25.47
C LEU A 34 -2.67 -12.41 -26.74
N GLU A 35 -2.72 -13.74 -26.61
CA GLU A 35 -2.59 -14.67 -27.73
C GLU A 35 -3.75 -14.53 -28.73
N TRP A 36 -4.99 -14.62 -28.25
CA TRP A 36 -6.16 -14.70 -29.13
C TRP A 36 -6.56 -13.36 -29.74
N CYS A 37 -6.31 -12.28 -29.03
CA CYS A 37 -6.69 -10.94 -29.47
C CYS A 37 -5.52 -10.14 -30.06
N GLY A 38 -4.35 -10.78 -30.28
CA GLY A 38 -3.20 -10.14 -30.92
C GLY A 38 -2.69 -8.93 -30.16
N GLU A 39 -2.62 -9.05 -28.83
CA GLU A 39 -2.16 -8.00 -27.90
C GLU A 39 -3.01 -6.70 -27.94
N ALA A 40 -4.26 -6.76 -28.44
CA ALA A 40 -5.17 -5.63 -28.30
C ALA A 40 -5.32 -5.25 -26.81
N PRO A 41 -5.40 -3.95 -26.47
CA PRO A 41 -5.51 -3.51 -25.08
C PRO A 41 -6.63 -4.26 -24.34
N PHE A 42 -6.30 -4.78 -23.16
CA PHE A 42 -7.26 -5.48 -22.30
C PHE A 42 -7.75 -4.55 -21.20
N TYR A 43 -9.06 -4.48 -21.05
CA TYR A 43 -9.77 -3.71 -20.03
C TYR A 43 -10.54 -4.68 -19.13
N THR A 44 -10.28 -4.63 -17.83
CA THR A 44 -10.92 -5.55 -16.88
C THR A 44 -11.64 -4.82 -15.77
N LEU A 45 -12.82 -5.32 -15.38
CA LEU A 45 -13.48 -4.97 -14.14
C LEU A 45 -12.93 -5.89 -13.04
N GLY A 46 -11.93 -5.42 -12.30
CA GLY A 46 -11.23 -6.25 -11.35
C GLY A 46 -10.06 -7.01 -11.99
N PRO A 47 -10.10 -8.35 -11.95
CA PRO A 47 -11.22 -9.23 -11.57
C PRO A 47 -11.38 -9.42 -10.05
N LEU A 48 -12.64 -9.64 -9.62
CA LEU A 48 -12.94 -10.11 -8.28
C LEU A 48 -12.40 -11.53 -8.11
N THR A 49 -11.56 -11.75 -7.11
CA THR A 49 -10.90 -13.04 -6.86
C THR A 49 -11.73 -14.00 -6.03
N THR A 50 -12.76 -13.48 -5.37
CA THR A 50 -13.70 -14.23 -4.52
C THR A 50 -14.98 -13.41 -4.34
N ASP A 51 -16.11 -14.09 -4.08
CA ASP A 51 -17.42 -13.47 -3.87
C ASP A 51 -17.84 -13.43 -2.39
N ILE A 52 -16.92 -13.75 -1.47
CA ILE A 52 -17.25 -13.90 -0.04
C ILE A 52 -17.57 -12.59 0.67
N ALA A 53 -17.29 -11.44 0.06
CA ALA A 53 -17.27 -10.16 0.76
C ALA A 53 -18.17 -9.08 0.12
N PRO A 54 -19.52 -9.25 0.09
CA PRO A 54 -20.41 -8.19 -0.32
C PRO A 54 -20.19 -6.91 0.51
N GLY A 55 -20.11 -5.76 -0.16
CA GLY A 55 -19.75 -4.49 0.49
C GLY A 55 -18.24 -4.20 0.51
N TYR A 56 -17.42 -5.18 0.10
CA TYR A 56 -15.94 -5.08 0.02
C TYR A 56 -15.42 -5.51 -1.35
N ASP A 57 -16.26 -5.49 -2.38
CA ASP A 57 -15.89 -5.92 -3.73
C ASP A 57 -14.76 -5.09 -4.34
N HIS A 58 -14.60 -3.83 -3.93
CA HIS A 58 -13.44 -3.01 -4.28
C HIS A 58 -12.11 -3.61 -3.77
N ILE A 59 -12.11 -4.30 -2.63
CA ILE A 59 -10.93 -4.97 -2.08
C ILE A 59 -10.66 -6.27 -2.83
N THR A 60 -11.66 -7.14 -2.96
CA THR A 60 -11.51 -8.45 -3.63
C THR A 60 -11.10 -8.28 -5.09
N SER A 61 -11.65 -7.27 -5.76
CA SER A 61 -11.28 -6.92 -7.13
C SER A 61 -9.95 -6.19 -7.22
N GLY A 62 -9.59 -5.38 -6.23
CA GLY A 62 -8.28 -4.72 -6.16
C GLY A 62 -7.11 -5.73 -6.13
N ILE A 63 -7.30 -6.87 -5.47
CA ILE A 63 -6.35 -7.99 -5.50
C ILE A 63 -6.15 -8.50 -6.92
N GLY A 64 -7.24 -8.82 -7.61
CA GLY A 64 -7.20 -9.31 -8.98
C GLY A 64 -6.71 -8.27 -9.97
N ALA A 65 -7.06 -7.00 -9.77
CA ALA A 65 -6.59 -5.88 -10.58
C ALA A 65 -5.07 -5.73 -10.51
N ALA A 66 -4.48 -5.83 -9.33
CA ALA A 66 -3.02 -5.80 -9.19
C ALA A 66 -2.36 -6.97 -9.93
N MET A 67 -2.92 -8.16 -9.82
CA MET A 67 -2.39 -9.34 -10.50
C MET A 67 -2.51 -9.24 -12.02
N ILE A 68 -3.68 -8.94 -12.54
CA ILE A 68 -3.88 -8.88 -13.99
C ILE A 68 -3.12 -7.70 -14.62
N GLY A 69 -3.00 -6.58 -13.88
CA GLY A 69 -2.16 -5.46 -14.24
C GLY A 69 -0.69 -5.84 -14.34
N TRP A 70 -0.19 -6.66 -13.40
CA TRP A 70 1.17 -7.21 -13.45
C TRP A 70 1.38 -8.10 -14.66
N TYR A 71 0.40 -8.94 -15.02
CA TYR A 71 0.47 -9.84 -16.18
C TYR A 71 0.29 -9.12 -17.52
N GLY A 72 -0.06 -7.82 -17.55
CA GLY A 72 -0.06 -7.05 -18.79
C GLY A 72 -1.39 -6.40 -19.17
N CYS A 73 -2.40 -6.42 -18.31
CA CYS A 73 -3.65 -5.70 -18.56
C CYS A 73 -3.38 -4.19 -18.74
N ALA A 74 -3.95 -3.62 -19.80
CA ALA A 74 -3.69 -2.23 -20.18
C ALA A 74 -4.52 -1.21 -19.38
N MET A 75 -5.73 -1.58 -18.95
CA MET A 75 -6.65 -0.68 -18.29
C MET A 75 -7.50 -1.42 -17.25
N LEU A 76 -7.62 -0.82 -16.07
CA LEU A 76 -8.37 -1.37 -14.95
C LEU A 76 -9.61 -0.50 -14.69
N CYS A 77 -10.80 -1.11 -14.72
CA CYS A 77 -12.04 -0.47 -14.28
C CYS A 77 -12.15 -0.57 -12.76
N TYR A 78 -12.38 0.56 -12.09
CA TYR A 78 -12.56 0.54 -10.65
C TYR A 78 -13.89 -0.09 -10.25
N VAL A 79 -13.91 -0.68 -9.07
CA VAL A 79 -15.08 -1.24 -8.39
C VAL A 79 -15.30 -0.48 -7.09
N THR A 80 -16.55 -0.21 -6.76
CA THR A 80 -16.90 0.48 -5.51
C THR A 80 -17.30 -0.52 -4.42
N PRO A 81 -17.36 -0.09 -3.14
CA PRO A 81 -17.92 -0.93 -2.06
C PRO A 81 -19.36 -1.38 -2.32
N LYS A 82 -20.10 -0.65 -3.16
CA LYS A 82 -21.50 -0.93 -3.47
C LYS A 82 -21.72 -1.78 -4.73
N GLU A 83 -20.67 -2.33 -5.30
CA GLU A 83 -20.80 -3.24 -6.43
C GLU A 83 -21.77 -4.38 -6.09
N HIS A 84 -22.68 -4.72 -7.02
CA HIS A 84 -23.77 -5.69 -6.85
C HIS A 84 -24.83 -5.37 -5.78
N LEU A 85 -24.69 -4.24 -5.03
CA LEU A 85 -25.59 -3.91 -3.92
C LEU A 85 -26.42 -2.64 -4.17
N GLY A 86 -25.87 -1.64 -4.85
CA GLY A 86 -26.58 -0.38 -5.04
C GLY A 86 -25.78 0.67 -5.79
N LEU A 87 -26.39 1.83 -6.00
CA LEU A 87 -25.73 2.96 -6.66
C LEU A 87 -24.70 3.61 -5.73
N PRO A 88 -23.45 3.78 -6.18
CA PRO A 88 -22.42 4.42 -5.38
C PRO A 88 -22.65 5.93 -5.26
N ASN A 89 -22.35 6.49 -4.11
CA ASN A 89 -22.21 7.92 -3.91
C ASN A 89 -20.77 8.39 -4.21
N ARG A 90 -20.50 9.68 -4.03
CA ARG A 90 -19.17 10.26 -4.30
C ARG A 90 -18.04 9.62 -3.48
N ASP A 91 -18.31 9.28 -2.23
CA ASP A 91 -17.30 8.75 -1.33
C ASP A 91 -17.01 7.28 -1.66
N ASP A 92 -18.03 6.50 -2.01
CA ASP A 92 -17.87 5.14 -2.54
C ASP A 92 -17.02 5.13 -3.82
N VAL A 93 -17.24 6.11 -4.72
CA VAL A 93 -16.45 6.26 -5.95
C VAL A 93 -15.00 6.61 -5.61
N LYS A 94 -14.78 7.55 -4.69
CA LYS A 94 -13.44 7.91 -4.22
C LYS A 94 -12.69 6.68 -3.69
N GLU A 95 -13.34 5.88 -2.85
CA GLU A 95 -12.76 4.67 -2.27
C GLU A 95 -12.38 3.64 -3.34
N GLY A 96 -13.28 3.39 -4.29
CA GLY A 96 -13.00 2.52 -5.42
C GLY A 96 -11.82 3.01 -6.28
N VAL A 97 -11.78 4.29 -6.62
CA VAL A 97 -10.69 4.88 -7.41
C VAL A 97 -9.36 4.80 -6.67
N ILE A 98 -9.31 5.09 -5.37
CA ILE A 98 -8.09 4.97 -4.56
C ILE A 98 -7.61 3.52 -4.53
N THR A 99 -8.51 2.57 -4.30
CA THR A 99 -8.18 1.13 -4.31
C THR A 99 -7.52 0.73 -5.63
N TYR A 100 -8.09 1.17 -6.75
CA TYR A 100 -7.57 0.81 -8.08
C TYR A 100 -6.28 1.54 -8.45
N LYS A 101 -6.06 2.75 -7.94
CA LYS A 101 -4.75 3.41 -8.05
C LYS A 101 -3.67 2.68 -7.26
N ILE A 102 -4.03 2.10 -6.09
CA ILE A 102 -3.12 1.25 -5.32
C ILE A 102 -2.79 -0.03 -6.12
N ALA A 103 -3.80 -0.71 -6.66
CA ALA A 103 -3.64 -1.92 -7.45
C ALA A 103 -2.76 -1.69 -8.69
N ALA A 104 -3.03 -0.62 -9.44
CA ALA A 104 -2.25 -0.25 -10.63
C ALA A 104 -0.79 0.09 -10.28
N HIS A 105 -0.58 0.85 -9.21
CA HIS A 105 0.76 1.19 -8.74
C HIS A 105 1.56 -0.05 -8.29
N ALA A 106 0.92 -0.96 -7.56
CA ALA A 106 1.53 -2.24 -7.19
C ALA A 106 1.93 -3.08 -8.42
N ALA A 107 1.07 -3.11 -9.45
CA ALA A 107 1.38 -3.76 -10.72
C ALA A 107 2.56 -3.11 -11.44
N ASP A 108 2.64 -1.77 -11.46
CA ASP A 108 3.75 -1.03 -12.07
C ASP A 108 5.08 -1.29 -11.36
N LEU A 109 5.07 -1.36 -10.03
CA LEU A 109 6.24 -1.78 -9.26
C LEU A 109 6.68 -3.21 -9.61
N ALA A 110 5.73 -4.14 -9.66
CA ALA A 110 6.00 -5.55 -9.98
C ALA A 110 6.56 -5.75 -11.41
N LYS A 111 6.10 -4.94 -12.37
CA LYS A 111 6.62 -4.93 -13.74
C LYS A 111 8.00 -4.24 -13.88
N GLY A 112 8.46 -3.54 -12.85
CA GLY A 112 9.67 -2.71 -12.94
C GLY A 112 9.48 -1.47 -13.82
N HIS A 113 8.26 -0.89 -13.86
CA HIS A 113 7.99 0.30 -14.66
C HIS A 113 8.90 1.46 -14.25
N PRO A 114 9.60 2.11 -15.21
CA PRO A 114 10.50 3.22 -14.92
C PRO A 114 9.79 4.34 -14.12
N GLY A 115 10.38 4.73 -13.00
CA GLY A 115 9.86 5.81 -12.16
C GLY A 115 8.80 5.39 -11.13
N ALA A 116 8.19 4.20 -11.20
CA ALA A 116 7.20 3.76 -10.22
C ALA A 116 7.75 3.77 -8.78
N GLN A 117 8.98 3.31 -8.60
CA GLN A 117 9.64 3.20 -7.29
C GLN A 117 9.98 4.55 -6.64
N TYR A 118 10.08 5.64 -7.41
CA TYR A 118 10.52 6.95 -6.86
C TYR A 118 9.57 7.50 -5.80
N ARG A 119 8.27 7.39 -6.03
CA ARG A 119 7.26 7.86 -5.08
C ARG A 119 7.26 7.03 -3.80
N ASP A 120 7.37 5.71 -3.92
CA ASP A 120 7.46 4.82 -2.76
C ASP A 120 8.72 5.10 -1.94
N ASN A 121 9.86 5.27 -2.59
CA ASN A 121 11.10 5.61 -1.91
C ASN A 121 11.01 6.95 -1.18
N ALA A 122 10.42 7.97 -1.81
CA ALA A 122 10.23 9.28 -1.21
C ALA A 122 9.28 9.21 0.00
N LEU A 123 8.17 8.48 -0.11
CA LEU A 123 7.21 8.30 0.97
C LEU A 123 7.81 7.47 2.10
N SER A 124 8.52 6.39 1.79
CA SER A 124 9.20 5.55 2.79
C SER A 124 10.24 6.35 3.58
N LYS A 125 11.01 7.20 2.89
CA LYS A 125 11.96 8.11 3.54
C LYS A 125 11.25 9.12 4.44
N ALA A 126 10.19 9.75 3.95
CA ALA A 126 9.40 10.69 4.74
C ALA A 126 8.80 10.03 5.98
N ARG A 127 8.32 8.78 5.86
CA ARG A 127 7.79 7.98 6.98
C ARG A 127 8.88 7.66 8.00
N PHE A 128 10.03 7.23 7.56
CA PHE A 128 11.16 6.91 8.44
C PHE A 128 11.66 8.13 9.23
N GLU A 129 11.63 9.32 8.60
CA GLU A 129 12.06 10.58 9.18
C GLU A 129 10.95 11.34 9.93
N PHE A 130 9.76 10.74 10.09
CA PHE A 130 8.57 11.35 10.71
C PHE A 130 8.16 12.70 10.09
N ARG A 131 8.40 12.88 8.80
CA ARG A 131 7.97 14.06 8.04
C ARG A 131 6.52 13.88 7.61
N TRP A 132 5.59 14.10 8.54
CA TRP A 132 4.17 13.82 8.40
C TRP A 132 3.52 14.50 7.19
N GLU A 133 3.79 15.79 7.01
CA GLU A 133 3.25 16.54 5.87
C GLU A 133 3.68 15.95 4.53
N ASP A 134 4.93 15.54 4.41
CA ASP A 134 5.43 14.89 3.20
C ASP A 134 4.79 13.51 3.00
N GLN A 135 4.59 12.73 4.08
CA GLN A 135 3.86 11.45 3.99
C GLN A 135 2.46 11.64 3.44
N PHE A 136 1.72 12.63 3.96
CA PHE A 136 0.36 12.90 3.50
C PHE A 136 0.35 13.34 2.04
N ASN A 137 1.18 14.31 1.67
CA ASN A 137 1.23 14.89 0.33
C ASN A 137 1.76 13.90 -0.74
N LEU A 138 2.62 12.97 -0.38
CA LEU A 138 3.08 11.88 -1.25
C LEU A 138 2.05 10.74 -1.34
N GLY A 139 1.12 10.65 -0.40
CA GLY A 139 0.07 9.63 -0.39
C GLY A 139 -0.98 9.84 -1.49
N LEU A 140 -1.73 8.79 -1.82
CA LEU A 140 -2.82 8.87 -2.81
C LEU A 140 -4.05 9.59 -2.26
N ASP A 141 -4.27 9.54 -0.94
CA ASP A 141 -5.36 10.22 -0.24
C ASP A 141 -4.82 10.98 0.98
N PRO A 142 -4.27 12.18 0.77
CA PRO A 142 -3.70 12.98 1.84
C PRO A 142 -4.73 13.41 2.90
N VAL A 143 -5.98 13.59 2.50
CA VAL A 143 -7.06 14.02 3.41
C VAL A 143 -7.37 12.92 4.42
N THR A 144 -7.57 11.69 3.96
CA THR A 144 -7.84 10.53 4.82
C THR A 144 -6.63 10.22 5.71
N ALA A 145 -5.42 10.26 5.15
CA ALA A 145 -4.19 10.00 5.91
C ALA A 145 -4.01 11.00 7.05
N ARG A 146 -4.22 12.30 6.79
CA ARG A 146 -4.17 13.36 7.80
C ARG A 146 -5.27 13.17 8.86
N SER A 147 -6.49 12.89 8.44
CA SER A 147 -7.62 12.71 9.36
C SER A 147 -7.34 11.60 10.38
N TYR A 148 -6.85 10.45 9.94
CA TYR A 148 -6.52 9.33 10.82
C TYR A 148 -5.35 9.64 11.77
N HIS A 149 -4.35 10.36 11.29
CA HIS A 149 -3.23 10.77 12.13
C HIS A 149 -3.68 11.75 13.22
N ASP A 150 -4.46 12.77 12.85
CA ASP A 150 -4.86 13.86 13.74
C ASP A 150 -5.96 13.44 14.74
N GLU A 151 -6.77 12.43 14.41
CA GLU A 151 -7.85 11.93 15.27
C GLU A 151 -7.33 11.50 16.65
N THR A 152 -6.18 10.88 16.70
CA THR A 152 -5.58 10.33 17.94
C THR A 152 -4.52 11.24 18.55
N LEU A 153 -4.17 12.34 17.89
CA LEU A 153 -3.17 13.33 18.32
C LEU A 153 -3.78 14.75 18.30
N PRO A 154 -4.73 15.06 19.20
CA PRO A 154 -5.52 16.30 19.13
C PRO A 154 -4.72 17.56 19.45
N GLN A 155 -3.56 17.45 20.12
CA GLN A 155 -2.69 18.59 20.42
C GLN A 155 -1.75 18.90 19.27
N GLU A 156 -1.67 20.17 18.85
CA GLU A 156 -0.83 20.61 17.73
C GLU A 156 0.64 20.15 17.84
N GLY A 157 1.23 20.24 19.04
CA GLY A 157 2.60 19.76 19.27
C GLY A 157 2.79 18.25 19.12
N ALA A 158 1.73 17.46 19.30
CA ALA A 158 1.77 16.01 19.11
C ALA A 158 1.70 15.60 17.64
N LYS A 159 1.12 16.45 16.78
CA LYS A 159 1.01 16.17 15.33
C LYS A 159 2.35 16.11 14.60
N THR A 160 3.41 16.68 15.18
CA THR A 160 4.78 16.66 14.63
C THR A 160 5.69 15.69 15.38
N ALA A 161 5.14 14.87 16.28
CA ALA A 161 5.91 13.95 17.09
C ALA A 161 6.62 12.87 16.26
N HIS A 162 7.80 12.43 16.68
CA HIS A 162 8.58 11.37 16.07
C HIS A 162 8.09 9.97 16.49
N PHE A 163 6.81 9.78 16.54
CA PHE A 163 6.10 8.51 16.72
C PHE A 163 4.63 8.68 16.33
N CYS A 164 3.93 7.59 16.07
CA CYS A 164 2.47 7.62 15.92
C CYS A 164 1.79 7.02 17.17
N SER A 165 0.49 7.30 17.32
CA SER A 165 -0.31 6.78 18.42
C SER A 165 -0.40 5.25 18.46
N MET A 166 -0.21 4.56 17.34
CA MET A 166 -0.28 3.10 17.25
C MET A 166 0.78 2.41 18.10
N CYS A 167 2.04 2.80 17.97
CA CYS A 167 3.16 2.20 18.71
C CYS A 167 3.58 3.01 19.93
N GLY A 168 3.28 4.32 19.93
CA GLY A 168 3.83 5.26 20.92
C GLY A 168 5.35 5.41 20.83
N PRO A 169 5.96 6.22 21.74
CA PRO A 169 7.39 6.55 21.64
C PRO A 169 8.33 5.39 21.98
N HIS A 170 7.88 4.38 22.71
CA HIS A 170 8.73 3.31 23.23
C HIS A 170 8.73 2.02 22.39
N PHE A 171 7.75 1.85 21.48
CA PHE A 171 7.61 0.63 20.68
C PHE A 171 7.66 0.89 19.17
N CYS A 172 7.88 2.12 18.75
CA CYS A 172 8.05 2.46 17.34
C CYS A 172 9.45 2.06 16.88
N SER A 173 9.55 1.11 15.94
CA SER A 173 10.84 0.64 15.41
C SER A 173 11.66 1.76 14.77
N MET A 174 11.02 2.73 14.11
CA MET A 174 11.69 3.88 13.51
C MET A 174 12.26 4.81 14.59
N LYS A 175 11.49 5.06 15.66
CA LYS A 175 11.95 5.87 16.81
C LYS A 175 13.10 5.20 17.55
N ILE A 176 12.99 3.89 17.77
CA ILE A 176 14.08 3.10 18.39
C ILE A 176 15.35 3.18 17.53
N THR A 177 15.22 3.05 16.21
CA THR A 177 16.37 3.16 15.29
C THR A 177 16.99 4.58 15.35
N GLU A 178 16.16 5.63 15.38
CA GLU A 178 16.62 7.00 15.54
C GLU A 178 17.42 7.18 16.86
N ASP A 179 16.87 6.66 17.95
CA ASP A 179 17.50 6.74 19.28
C ASP A 179 18.83 5.95 19.36
N VAL A 180 18.89 4.76 18.74
CA VAL A 180 20.13 3.98 18.63
C VAL A 180 21.18 4.73 17.83
N ARG A 181 20.82 5.34 16.70
CA ARG A 181 21.75 6.13 15.90
C ARG A 181 22.26 7.36 16.62
N LYS A 182 21.39 8.04 17.34
CA LYS A 182 21.76 9.18 18.18
C LYS A 182 22.74 8.78 19.27
N TYR A 183 22.41 7.70 20.00
CA TYR A 183 23.30 7.16 21.04
C TYR A 183 24.65 6.72 20.46
N ALA A 184 24.67 6.04 19.30
CA ALA A 184 25.90 5.64 18.63
C ALA A 184 26.79 6.86 18.28
N ALA A 185 26.18 7.92 17.74
CA ALA A 185 26.88 9.16 17.41
C ALA A 185 27.45 9.85 18.67
N GLU A 186 26.69 9.95 19.75
CA GLU A 186 27.11 10.52 21.02
C GLU A 186 28.26 9.74 21.67
N GLN A 187 28.30 8.42 21.48
CA GLN A 187 29.37 7.56 22.01
C GLN A 187 30.54 7.35 21.06
N ALA A 188 30.49 7.89 19.84
CA ALA A 188 31.44 7.64 18.75
C ALA A 188 31.63 6.15 18.44
N LEU A 189 30.55 5.38 18.43
CA LEU A 189 30.46 3.95 18.15
C LEU A 189 29.75 3.69 16.82
N SER A 190 29.95 2.48 16.26
CA SER A 190 29.05 1.97 15.21
C SER A 190 27.65 1.66 15.77
N GLU A 191 26.64 1.55 14.90
CA GLU A 191 25.27 1.18 15.33
C GLU A 191 25.24 -0.19 16.02
N GLU A 192 26.02 -1.16 15.54
CA GLU A 192 26.11 -2.51 16.15
C GLU A 192 26.76 -2.47 17.54
N GLU A 193 27.86 -1.76 17.69
CA GLU A 193 28.53 -1.61 18.99
C GLU A 193 27.65 -0.83 19.98
N ALA A 194 26.98 0.21 19.54
CA ALA A 194 26.06 1.00 20.35
C ALA A 194 24.87 0.14 20.82
N LEU A 195 24.30 -0.69 19.94
CA LEU A 195 23.23 -1.61 20.31
C LEU A 195 23.69 -2.64 21.34
N ALA A 196 24.85 -3.28 21.12
CA ALA A 196 25.39 -4.28 22.06
C ALA A 196 25.68 -3.65 23.43
N LYS A 197 26.29 -2.46 23.47
CA LYS A 197 26.58 -1.71 24.68
C LYS A 197 25.30 -1.29 25.41
N GLY A 198 24.35 -0.70 24.69
CA GLY A 198 23.07 -0.24 25.26
C GLY A 198 22.25 -1.39 25.83
N MET A 199 22.20 -2.54 25.15
CA MET A 199 21.53 -3.75 25.64
C MET A 199 22.19 -4.28 26.91
N ALA A 200 23.53 -4.29 26.99
CA ALA A 200 24.23 -4.72 28.19
C ALA A 200 23.97 -3.79 29.38
N GLU A 201 23.99 -2.47 29.16
CA GLU A 201 23.69 -1.46 30.17
C GLU A 201 22.24 -1.59 30.67
N LYS A 202 21.26 -1.74 29.78
CA LYS A 202 19.84 -1.92 30.13
C LYS A 202 19.57 -3.25 30.83
N SER A 203 20.25 -4.32 30.44
CA SER A 203 20.16 -5.61 31.11
C SER A 203 20.67 -5.51 32.55
N LYS A 204 21.78 -4.83 32.77
CA LYS A 204 22.33 -4.59 34.11
C LYS A 204 21.37 -3.74 34.96
N GLU A 205 20.87 -2.64 34.42
CA GLU A 205 19.88 -1.78 35.09
C GLU A 205 18.61 -2.56 35.49
N PHE A 206 18.13 -3.45 34.61
CA PHE A 206 16.97 -4.29 34.88
C PHE A 206 17.21 -5.24 36.08
N VAL A 207 18.36 -5.91 36.10
CA VAL A 207 18.74 -6.80 37.20
C VAL A 207 18.89 -6.02 38.51
N GLU A 208 19.53 -4.85 38.48
CA GLU A 208 19.72 -3.98 39.66
C GLU A 208 18.38 -3.45 40.21
N LYS A 209 17.35 -3.30 39.38
CA LYS A 209 15.99 -2.92 39.74
C LYS A 209 15.10 -4.09 40.23
N GLY A 210 15.64 -5.29 40.40
CA GLY A 210 14.94 -6.47 40.93
C GLY A 210 14.48 -7.46 39.88
N ALA A 211 14.82 -7.29 38.59
CA ALA A 211 14.48 -8.20 37.49
C ALA A 211 12.99 -8.47 37.28
N GLU A 212 12.12 -7.53 37.69
CA GLU A 212 10.66 -7.63 37.54
C GLU A 212 10.19 -6.75 36.35
N VAL A 213 9.39 -7.34 35.45
CA VAL A 213 8.81 -6.64 34.30
C VAL A 213 7.70 -5.68 34.72
N TYR A 214 6.96 -6.03 35.75
CA TYR A 214 5.88 -5.19 36.30
C TYR A 214 6.28 -4.66 37.68
N GLN A 215 6.46 -3.35 37.75
CA GLN A 215 6.64 -2.68 39.04
C GLN A 215 5.27 -2.15 39.52
N GLN A 216 4.97 -2.33 40.79
CA GLN A 216 3.82 -1.67 41.42
C GLN A 216 4.07 -0.16 41.42
N VAL A 217 3.14 0.60 40.84
CA VAL A 217 3.12 2.07 40.86
C VAL A 217 2.63 2.56 42.21
#